data_fcaf5103518ee36c68c7f978fc05d955
#
_entry.id   fcaf5103518ee36c68c7f978fc05d955
#
_cell.length_a   1.000
_cell.length_b   1.000
_cell.length_c   1.000
_cell.angle_alpha   90.00
_cell.angle_beta   90.00
_cell.angle_gamma   90.00
#
_symmetry.space_group_name_H-M   'P 1'
#
loop_
_entity.id
_entity.type
_entity.pdbx_description
1 polymer ?
#
loop_
_entity_poly.entity_id
_entity_poly.type
_entity_poly.pdbx_seq_one_letter_code
_entity_poly.pdbx_strand_id
1 'polypeptide(L)'
;MNSASYRLAAVGDVMLDRAVGEHFRRAPEDYACGDCAGILGTHDIVFANLENPVGLRGMPHPRQHPNVTFRCHPSTLQVLRNLGITVVSLGNNHMLDYGGEALAETIQHLDANGIGHAGAGRNYREANEPLLLSINGNKVALLSYVFLYSASTARATPNRPGVSDHRMRNILPRIRDLVRQQYQVIVSVHWGLEYSFFPVPYQMLQARRMIDNGASLILGHGPHYPQGIESYRGGKIVYSLGNFIFDEPFKFANRSFIYGIGAAPDNRLFGEALYPVHIREQVPVLVHGPQQRNIRRLVARLGRLYASRGERFWQDQNSAYFGDIVHRVLRTRSLKYAMLPPPSFYSGVGLRNYARKLVPRALRHLVSPG
;
A
#
# COMPACT_ATOMS: atom_id res chain seq x y z
N MET A 1 -34.72 5.67 13.59
CA MET A 1 -34.25 6.24 12.32
C MET A 1 -32.83 5.72 12.11
N ASN A 2 -32.60 4.92 11.07
CA ASN A 2 -31.27 4.40 10.77
C ASN A 2 -30.37 5.59 10.42
N SER A 3 -29.39 5.84 11.27
CA SER A 3 -28.33 6.80 10.96
C SER A 3 -27.64 6.35 9.67
N ALA A 4 -27.45 7.26 8.72
CA ALA A 4 -26.74 6.98 7.48
C ALA A 4 -25.37 6.36 7.80
N SER A 5 -25.07 5.25 7.20
CA SER A 5 -23.80 4.54 7.34
C SER A 5 -23.28 4.20 5.95
N TYR A 6 -21.98 3.95 5.84
CA TYR A 6 -21.38 3.47 4.60
C TYR A 6 -20.47 2.28 4.86
N ARG A 7 -20.16 1.53 3.81
CA ARG A 7 -19.22 0.41 3.82
C ARG A 7 -18.05 0.71 2.92
N LEU A 8 -16.87 0.41 3.41
CA LEU A 8 -15.63 0.51 2.66
C LEU A 8 -15.03 -0.89 2.49
N ALA A 9 -14.64 -1.22 1.26
CA ALA A 9 -13.75 -2.34 0.96
C ALA A 9 -12.39 -1.79 0.55
N ALA A 10 -11.31 -2.37 1.07
CA ALA A 10 -9.95 -2.07 0.66
C ALA A 10 -9.26 -3.33 0.17
N VAL A 11 -8.56 -3.21 -0.95
CA VAL A 11 -7.68 -4.23 -1.51
C VAL A 11 -6.23 -3.77 -1.50
N GLY A 12 -5.30 -4.69 -1.70
CA GLY A 12 -3.88 -4.43 -1.68
C GLY A 12 -3.34 -3.74 -2.94
N ASP A 13 -2.08 -4.04 -3.26
CA ASP A 13 -1.34 -3.42 -4.34
C ASP A 13 -1.84 -3.94 -5.70
N VAL A 14 -2.16 -3.01 -6.60
CA VAL A 14 -2.63 -3.24 -7.96
C VAL A 14 -1.59 -2.68 -8.93
N MET A 15 -0.88 -3.56 -9.62
CA MET A 15 0.10 -3.26 -10.67
C MET A 15 -0.39 -3.87 -11.98
N LEU A 16 -0.66 -3.02 -12.98
CA LEU A 16 -1.35 -3.39 -14.22
C LEU A 16 -0.41 -3.46 -15.44
N ASP A 17 0.89 -3.55 -15.20
CA ASP A 17 1.94 -3.63 -16.23
C ASP A 17 2.49 -5.07 -16.36
N ARG A 18 3.52 -5.26 -17.15
CA ARG A 18 4.26 -6.50 -17.34
C ARG A 18 3.34 -7.69 -17.66
N ALA A 19 3.50 -8.82 -16.94
CA ALA A 19 2.70 -10.03 -17.19
C ALA A 19 1.19 -9.81 -16.95
N VAL A 20 0.81 -8.92 -16.02
CA VAL A 20 -0.60 -8.54 -15.81
C VAL A 20 -1.17 -7.85 -17.05
N GLY A 21 -0.45 -6.83 -17.57
CA GLY A 21 -0.87 -6.11 -18.77
C GLY A 21 -0.88 -6.99 -20.02
N GLU A 22 0.05 -7.95 -20.12
CA GLU A 22 0.06 -8.94 -21.19
C GLU A 22 -1.11 -9.92 -21.10
N HIS A 23 -1.41 -10.41 -19.90
CA HIS A 23 -2.55 -11.28 -19.66
C HIS A 23 -3.85 -10.56 -19.99
N PHE A 24 -4.04 -9.32 -19.50
CA PHE A 24 -5.23 -8.53 -19.80
C PHE A 24 -5.47 -8.34 -21.31
N ARG A 25 -4.43 -8.15 -22.12
CA ARG A 25 -4.56 -8.04 -23.59
C ARG A 25 -5.00 -9.32 -24.27
N ARG A 26 -4.66 -10.49 -23.68
CA ARG A 26 -5.00 -11.82 -24.25
C ARG A 26 -6.35 -12.33 -23.77
N ALA A 27 -6.68 -12.11 -22.53
CA ALA A 27 -7.87 -12.62 -21.86
C ALA A 27 -8.44 -11.56 -20.89
N PRO A 28 -9.00 -10.46 -21.42
CA PRO A 28 -9.56 -9.39 -20.57
C PRO A 28 -10.75 -9.87 -19.71
N GLU A 29 -11.43 -10.93 -20.11
CA GLU A 29 -12.53 -11.59 -19.41
C GLU A 29 -12.10 -12.18 -18.06
N ASP A 30 -10.86 -12.65 -17.92
CA ASP A 30 -10.33 -13.16 -16.66
C ASP A 30 -10.35 -12.11 -15.57
N TYR A 31 -10.19 -10.83 -15.95
CA TYR A 31 -10.26 -9.68 -15.04
C TYR A 31 -11.68 -9.16 -14.79
N ALA A 32 -12.71 -9.87 -15.19
CA ALA A 32 -14.06 -9.67 -14.67
C ALA A 32 -14.12 -10.01 -13.16
N CYS A 33 -13.14 -10.83 -12.68
CA CYS A 33 -12.86 -11.13 -11.28
C CYS A 33 -14.08 -11.60 -10.46
N GLY A 34 -15.11 -12.12 -11.11
CA GLY A 34 -16.27 -12.83 -10.59
C GLY A 34 -16.63 -12.57 -9.12
N ASP A 35 -16.28 -13.51 -8.26
CA ASP A 35 -16.61 -13.45 -6.82
C ASP A 35 -15.95 -12.26 -6.10
N CYS A 36 -14.74 -11.83 -6.48
CA CYS A 36 -14.12 -10.64 -5.90
C CYS A 36 -14.91 -9.38 -6.25
N ALA A 37 -15.31 -9.21 -7.51
CA ALA A 37 -16.15 -8.09 -7.93
C ALA A 37 -17.52 -8.11 -7.21
N GLY A 38 -18.11 -9.29 -7.02
CA GLY A 38 -19.35 -9.46 -6.24
C GLY A 38 -19.22 -8.96 -4.80
N ILE A 39 -18.13 -9.30 -4.11
CA ILE A 39 -17.86 -8.79 -2.74
C ILE A 39 -17.64 -7.27 -2.76
N LEU A 40 -16.80 -6.77 -3.67
CA LEU A 40 -16.45 -5.36 -3.76
C LEU A 40 -17.70 -4.51 -4.06
N GLY A 41 -18.57 -4.97 -4.97
CA GLY A 41 -19.81 -4.29 -5.35
C GLY A 41 -20.84 -4.15 -4.21
N THR A 42 -20.64 -4.78 -3.05
CA THR A 42 -21.48 -4.58 -1.86
C THR A 42 -21.05 -3.40 -0.99
N HIS A 43 -20.02 -2.64 -1.42
CA HIS A 43 -19.44 -1.54 -0.66
C HIS A 43 -19.57 -0.21 -1.40
N ASP A 44 -19.77 0.88 -0.65
CA ASP A 44 -19.96 2.22 -1.19
C ASP A 44 -18.62 2.86 -1.63
N ILE A 45 -17.52 2.49 -0.97
CA ILE A 45 -16.15 2.88 -1.32
C ILE A 45 -15.34 1.61 -1.54
N VAL A 46 -14.75 1.49 -2.72
CA VAL A 46 -13.82 0.41 -3.05
C VAL A 46 -12.45 1.01 -3.32
N PHE A 47 -11.52 0.73 -2.42
CA PHE A 47 -10.19 1.34 -2.40
C PHE A 47 -9.10 0.35 -2.81
N ALA A 48 -8.09 0.84 -3.60
CA ALA A 48 -6.87 0.11 -3.95
C ALA A 48 -5.63 1.02 -3.92
N ASN A 49 -4.43 0.44 -3.83
CA ASN A 49 -3.18 1.14 -4.15
C ASN A 49 -2.82 0.86 -5.61
N LEU A 50 -2.89 1.87 -6.48
CA LEU A 50 -2.45 1.75 -7.89
C LEU A 50 -0.93 1.96 -7.96
N GLU A 51 -0.19 0.85 -8.08
CA GLU A 51 1.28 0.84 -7.93
C GLU A 51 2.03 0.95 -9.26
N ASN A 52 1.46 1.64 -10.20
CA ASN A 52 2.11 2.00 -11.47
C ASN A 52 1.44 3.22 -12.11
N PRO A 53 2.17 4.05 -12.85
CA PRO A 53 1.56 5.06 -13.70
C PRO A 53 0.81 4.43 -14.88
N VAL A 54 -0.21 5.16 -15.36
CA VAL A 54 -1.07 4.80 -16.49
C VAL A 54 -0.87 5.80 -17.61
N GLY A 55 -0.44 5.37 -18.77
CA GLY A 55 -0.22 6.29 -19.87
C GLY A 55 0.73 5.76 -20.94
N LEU A 56 1.01 6.61 -21.92
CA LEU A 56 1.90 6.31 -23.03
C LEU A 56 3.10 7.25 -23.10
N ARG A 57 3.04 8.37 -22.39
CA ARG A 57 4.08 9.41 -22.39
C ARG A 57 5.11 9.20 -21.29
N GLY A 58 6.19 9.95 -21.38
CA GLY A 58 7.30 9.91 -20.43
C GLY A 58 8.34 8.86 -20.78
N MET A 59 9.50 9.01 -20.16
CA MET A 59 10.65 8.12 -20.33
C MET A 59 10.93 7.37 -19.04
N PRO A 60 11.41 6.12 -19.12
CA PRO A 60 11.76 5.36 -17.92
C PRO A 60 12.84 6.10 -17.13
N HIS A 61 12.70 6.13 -15.82
CA HIS A 61 13.64 6.82 -14.94
C HIS A 61 15.03 6.18 -15.03
N PRO A 62 16.11 6.95 -15.37
CA PRO A 62 17.40 6.40 -15.79
C PRO A 62 18.13 5.62 -14.69
N ARG A 63 17.79 5.83 -13.41
CA ARG A 63 18.37 5.13 -12.26
C ARG A 63 17.49 4.04 -11.69
N GLN A 64 16.28 3.85 -12.23
CA GLN A 64 15.39 2.77 -11.82
C GLN A 64 15.74 1.51 -12.59
N HIS A 65 15.77 0.36 -11.90
CA HIS A 65 16.06 -0.91 -12.57
C HIS A 65 14.89 -1.30 -13.51
N PRO A 66 15.13 -1.70 -14.76
CA PRO A 66 14.06 -1.98 -15.73
C PRO A 66 13.01 -2.98 -15.25
N ASN A 67 13.41 -4.00 -14.48
CA ASN A 67 12.49 -5.02 -13.96
C ASN A 67 11.51 -4.49 -12.90
N VAL A 68 11.73 -3.29 -12.38
CA VAL A 68 10.88 -2.63 -11.37
C VAL A 68 10.51 -1.20 -11.81
N THR A 69 10.47 -0.97 -13.12
CA THR A 69 10.02 0.28 -13.74
C THR A 69 8.72 -0.02 -14.45
N PHE A 70 7.61 0.52 -13.94
CA PHE A 70 6.26 0.15 -14.35
C PHE A 70 5.57 1.28 -15.10
N ARG A 71 4.80 0.93 -16.13
CA ARG A 71 3.81 1.78 -16.79
C ARG A 71 2.82 0.94 -17.57
N CYS A 72 1.56 0.99 -17.22
CA CYS A 72 0.53 0.26 -17.94
C CYS A 72 -0.12 1.09 -19.05
N HIS A 73 -0.68 0.39 -20.02
CA HIS A 73 -1.50 0.97 -21.08
C HIS A 73 -2.85 1.44 -20.48
N PRO A 74 -3.42 2.60 -20.92
CA PRO A 74 -4.68 3.12 -20.39
C PRO A 74 -5.87 2.15 -20.44
N SER A 75 -5.90 1.23 -21.42
CA SER A 75 -6.96 0.22 -21.53
C SER A 75 -7.04 -0.70 -20.30
N THR A 76 -5.93 -0.90 -19.57
CA THR A 76 -5.91 -1.75 -18.37
C THR A 76 -6.72 -1.19 -17.20
N LEU A 77 -7.09 0.10 -17.23
CA LEU A 77 -8.03 0.68 -16.27
C LEU A 77 -9.41 0.00 -16.28
N GLN A 78 -9.73 -0.72 -17.36
CA GLN A 78 -10.93 -1.57 -17.38
C GLN A 78 -10.95 -2.58 -16.24
N VAL A 79 -9.77 -3.06 -15.79
CA VAL A 79 -9.65 -3.96 -14.62
C VAL A 79 -10.19 -3.30 -13.37
N LEU A 80 -9.86 -2.02 -13.13
CA LEU A 80 -10.36 -1.28 -11.97
C LEU A 80 -11.88 -1.12 -12.03
N ARG A 81 -12.41 -0.83 -13.23
CA ARG A 81 -13.87 -0.71 -13.43
C ARG A 81 -14.60 -2.04 -13.22
N ASN A 82 -14.07 -3.13 -13.75
CA ASN A 82 -14.62 -4.47 -13.59
C ASN A 82 -14.71 -4.89 -12.11
N LEU A 83 -13.74 -4.46 -11.31
CA LEU A 83 -13.70 -4.66 -9.86
C LEU A 83 -14.54 -3.65 -9.07
N GLY A 84 -15.11 -2.64 -9.72
CA GLY A 84 -15.84 -1.57 -9.04
C GLY A 84 -14.95 -0.68 -8.16
N ILE A 85 -13.64 -0.59 -8.44
CA ILE A 85 -12.73 0.28 -7.69
C ILE A 85 -13.09 1.74 -7.97
N THR A 86 -13.47 2.45 -6.91
CA THR A 86 -13.92 3.84 -6.97
C THR A 86 -12.83 4.84 -6.55
N VAL A 87 -11.84 4.39 -5.78
CA VAL A 87 -10.80 5.24 -5.22
C VAL A 87 -9.44 4.52 -5.26
N VAL A 88 -8.40 5.24 -5.67
CA VAL A 88 -7.03 4.72 -5.63
C VAL A 88 -6.05 5.63 -4.88
N SER A 89 -5.09 5.01 -4.20
CA SER A 89 -3.88 5.66 -3.72
C SER A 89 -2.88 5.78 -4.87
N LEU A 90 -2.30 6.96 -5.03
CA LEU A 90 -1.13 7.23 -5.87
C LEU A 90 0.12 7.56 -5.03
N GLY A 91 -0.01 7.58 -3.71
CA GLY A 91 1.11 7.82 -2.80
C GLY A 91 1.97 6.57 -2.63
N ASN A 92 2.69 6.17 -3.69
CA ASN A 92 3.63 5.05 -3.69
C ASN A 92 4.93 5.37 -4.43
N ASN A 93 5.87 4.44 -4.40
CA ASN A 93 7.22 4.63 -4.93
C ASN A 93 7.31 4.52 -6.46
N HIS A 94 6.25 4.11 -7.18
CA HIS A 94 6.27 3.85 -8.62
C HIS A 94 5.63 4.95 -9.47
N MET A 95 4.94 5.93 -8.88
CA MET A 95 4.21 6.96 -9.65
C MET A 95 5.06 7.80 -10.59
N LEU A 96 6.38 7.84 -10.40
CA LEU A 96 7.31 8.59 -11.24
C LEU A 96 8.27 7.69 -12.04
N ASP A 97 7.97 6.42 -12.19
CA ASP A 97 8.81 5.49 -12.96
C ASP A 97 9.02 5.93 -14.41
N TYR A 98 8.06 6.64 -14.98
CA TYR A 98 8.16 7.28 -16.30
C TYR A 98 8.05 8.81 -16.23
N GLY A 99 8.40 9.39 -15.07
CA GLY A 99 8.46 10.83 -14.87
C GLY A 99 7.12 11.51 -14.70
N GLY A 100 7.16 12.86 -14.69
CA GLY A 100 5.98 13.69 -14.41
C GLY A 100 4.91 13.66 -15.50
N GLU A 101 5.28 13.40 -16.77
CA GLU A 101 4.34 13.28 -17.87
C GLU A 101 3.43 12.07 -17.70
N ALA A 102 4.01 10.90 -17.33
CA ALA A 102 3.24 9.69 -17.06
C ALA A 102 2.32 9.86 -15.85
N LEU A 103 2.77 10.55 -14.79
CA LEU A 103 1.93 10.89 -13.65
C LEU A 103 0.75 11.79 -14.07
N ALA A 104 1.00 12.80 -14.90
CA ALA A 104 -0.05 13.70 -15.39
C ALA A 104 -1.10 12.94 -16.23
N GLU A 105 -0.66 12.02 -17.10
CA GLU A 105 -1.57 11.14 -17.85
C GLU A 105 -2.36 10.21 -16.92
N THR A 106 -1.71 9.66 -15.88
CA THR A 106 -2.38 8.82 -14.88
C THR A 106 -3.55 9.56 -14.25
N ILE A 107 -3.33 10.79 -13.79
CA ILE A 107 -4.38 11.64 -13.21
C ILE A 107 -5.50 11.88 -14.23
N GLN A 108 -5.17 12.26 -15.46
CA GLN A 108 -6.17 12.51 -16.51
C GLN A 108 -7.01 11.26 -16.80
N HIS A 109 -6.39 10.09 -16.88
CA HIS A 109 -7.11 8.84 -17.14
C HIS A 109 -8.00 8.43 -15.96
N LEU A 110 -7.57 8.64 -14.72
CA LEU A 110 -8.40 8.35 -13.54
C LEU A 110 -9.61 9.31 -13.48
N ASP A 111 -9.40 10.60 -13.69
CA ASP A 111 -10.47 11.61 -13.75
C ASP A 111 -11.50 11.28 -14.83
N ALA A 112 -11.03 10.95 -16.05
CA ALA A 112 -11.88 10.56 -17.17
C ALA A 112 -12.70 9.29 -16.92
N ASN A 113 -12.26 8.42 -15.99
CA ASN A 113 -12.95 7.21 -15.59
C ASN A 113 -13.75 7.37 -14.29
N GLY A 114 -13.82 8.57 -13.70
CA GLY A 114 -14.52 8.83 -12.46
C GLY A 114 -13.90 8.12 -11.23
N ILE A 115 -12.62 7.79 -11.28
CA ILE A 115 -11.90 7.13 -10.19
C ILE A 115 -11.22 8.20 -9.33
N GLY A 116 -11.67 8.34 -8.08
CA GLY A 116 -11.06 9.26 -7.12
C GLY A 116 -9.63 8.85 -6.78
N HIS A 117 -8.76 9.82 -6.54
CA HIS A 117 -7.36 9.52 -6.23
C HIS A 117 -6.76 10.54 -5.25
N ALA A 118 -5.70 10.13 -4.53
CA ALA A 118 -4.92 10.99 -3.65
C ALA A 118 -3.47 10.50 -3.56
N GLY A 119 -2.54 11.38 -3.17
CA GLY A 119 -1.17 11.00 -2.82
C GLY A 119 -0.10 11.30 -3.87
N ALA A 120 -0.48 11.77 -5.05
CA ALA A 120 0.44 12.33 -6.05
C ALA A 120 -0.25 13.46 -6.81
N GLY A 121 0.52 14.33 -7.44
CA GLY A 121 -0.04 15.48 -8.16
C GLY A 121 0.99 16.19 -9.03
N ARG A 122 0.52 17.12 -9.85
CA ARG A 122 1.35 17.95 -10.75
C ARG A 122 2.19 18.98 -9.99
N ASN A 123 1.87 19.20 -8.72
CA ASN A 123 2.56 20.13 -7.82
C ASN A 123 2.34 19.70 -6.35
N TYR A 124 3.02 20.41 -5.43
CA TYR A 124 2.93 20.14 -3.98
C TYR A 124 1.49 20.20 -3.44
N ARG A 125 0.70 21.16 -3.88
CA ARG A 125 -0.69 21.33 -3.42
C ARG A 125 -1.51 20.10 -3.80
N GLU A 126 -1.56 19.75 -5.08
CA GLU A 126 -2.33 18.62 -5.58
C GLU A 126 -1.90 17.30 -4.93
N ALA A 127 -0.58 17.05 -4.83
CA ALA A 127 -0.06 15.81 -4.24
C ALA A 127 -0.45 15.61 -2.77
N ASN A 128 -0.72 16.70 -2.03
CA ASN A 128 -1.07 16.66 -0.59
C ASN A 128 -2.54 16.96 -0.32
N GLU A 129 -3.34 17.20 -1.36
CA GLU A 129 -4.77 17.45 -1.21
C GLU A 129 -5.49 16.13 -0.86
N PRO A 130 -6.39 16.14 0.15
CA PRO A 130 -7.21 14.97 0.44
C PRO A 130 -8.25 14.77 -0.65
N LEU A 131 -8.58 13.54 -0.96
CA LEU A 131 -9.81 13.23 -1.66
C LEU A 131 -10.98 13.35 -0.68
N LEU A 132 -11.90 14.27 -0.95
CA LEU A 132 -13.08 14.50 -0.13
C LEU A 132 -14.30 13.84 -0.79
N LEU A 133 -14.99 12.99 -0.05
CA LEU A 133 -16.16 12.24 -0.51
C LEU A 133 -17.37 12.56 0.39
N SER A 134 -18.53 12.54 -0.23
CA SER A 134 -19.83 12.57 0.47
C SER A 134 -20.57 11.28 0.15
N ILE A 135 -20.69 10.38 1.13
CA ILE A 135 -21.28 9.06 0.95
C ILE A 135 -22.42 8.87 1.95
N ASN A 136 -23.62 8.73 1.43
CA ASN A 136 -24.83 8.55 2.26
C ASN A 136 -24.92 9.61 3.40
N GLY A 137 -24.57 10.87 3.09
CA GLY A 137 -24.56 11.96 4.06
C GLY A 137 -23.34 12.03 4.98
N ASN A 138 -22.42 11.07 4.92
CA ASN A 138 -21.18 11.09 5.68
C ASN A 138 -20.07 11.80 4.90
N LYS A 139 -19.27 12.61 5.60
CA LYS A 139 -18.07 13.25 5.06
C LYS A 139 -16.88 12.35 5.28
N VAL A 140 -16.24 11.90 4.21
CA VAL A 140 -15.06 11.04 4.26
C VAL A 140 -13.89 11.76 3.58
N ALA A 141 -12.72 11.79 4.25
CA ALA A 141 -11.49 12.30 3.69
C ALA A 141 -10.46 11.18 3.58
N LEU A 142 -9.95 10.95 2.38
CA LEU A 142 -8.88 10.02 2.14
C LEU A 142 -7.58 10.78 1.88
N LEU A 143 -6.58 10.48 2.70
CA LEU A 143 -5.20 10.94 2.57
C LEU A 143 -4.32 9.78 2.10
N SER A 144 -3.30 10.08 1.29
CA SER A 144 -2.38 9.04 0.84
C SER A 144 -0.93 9.55 0.90
N TYR A 145 -0.04 8.72 1.49
CA TYR A 145 1.36 9.07 1.72
C TYR A 145 2.29 7.91 1.42
N VAL A 146 3.52 8.25 0.98
CA VAL A 146 4.58 7.27 0.73
C VAL A 146 5.74 7.48 1.68
N PHE A 147 6.18 6.39 2.33
CA PHE A 147 7.35 6.35 3.21
C PHE A 147 8.44 5.40 2.68
N LEU A 148 8.14 4.66 1.61
CA LEU A 148 9.09 3.82 0.88
C LEU A 148 9.54 4.56 -0.39
N TYR A 149 10.84 4.62 -0.64
CA TYR A 149 11.41 5.34 -1.77
C TYR A 149 12.23 4.41 -2.66
N SER A 150 11.97 4.48 -3.95
CA SER A 150 12.79 3.92 -5.02
C SER A 150 13.66 5.01 -5.67
N ALA A 151 14.44 4.66 -6.68
CA ALA A 151 15.27 5.62 -7.40
C ALA A 151 14.44 6.68 -8.17
N SER A 152 13.22 6.32 -8.60
CA SER A 152 12.29 7.20 -9.32
C SER A 152 11.45 8.09 -8.39
N THR A 153 11.33 7.73 -7.11
CA THR A 153 10.44 8.44 -6.18
C THR A 153 10.90 9.86 -5.90
N ALA A 154 10.05 10.84 -6.19
CA ALA A 154 10.30 12.23 -5.84
C ALA A 154 9.05 12.88 -5.25
N ARG A 155 9.24 13.65 -4.18
CA ARG A 155 8.17 14.47 -3.59
C ARG A 155 7.83 15.62 -4.53
N ALA A 156 6.55 15.91 -4.63
CA ALA A 156 6.09 17.10 -5.32
C ALA A 156 6.68 18.39 -4.70
N THR A 157 6.98 19.35 -5.54
CA THR A 157 7.34 20.72 -5.14
C THR A 157 6.29 21.71 -5.67
N PRO A 158 6.32 22.99 -5.32
CA PRO A 158 5.37 23.96 -5.87
C PRO A 158 5.27 23.92 -7.39
N ASN A 159 6.37 23.64 -8.09
CA ASN A 159 6.47 23.70 -9.55
C ASN A 159 6.90 22.37 -10.21
N ARG A 160 6.86 21.26 -9.47
CA ARG A 160 7.24 19.94 -10.03
C ARG A 160 6.27 18.85 -9.55
N PRO A 161 5.85 17.98 -10.46
CA PRO A 161 5.03 16.83 -10.13
C PRO A 161 5.78 15.86 -9.19
N GLY A 162 5.01 15.10 -8.42
CA GLY A 162 5.56 14.12 -7.51
C GLY A 162 4.52 13.55 -6.57
N VAL A 163 5.01 12.76 -5.61
CA VAL A 163 4.20 12.17 -4.57
C VAL A 163 4.07 13.09 -3.34
N SER A 164 3.14 12.78 -2.47
CA SER A 164 2.82 13.52 -1.26
C SER A 164 3.98 13.60 -0.26
N ASP A 165 3.89 14.55 0.66
CA ASP A 165 4.91 14.79 1.68
C ASP A 165 4.70 13.87 2.89
N HIS A 166 5.66 13.00 3.17
CA HIS A 166 5.63 12.01 4.27
C HIS A 166 5.99 12.57 5.66
N ARG A 167 6.25 13.86 5.78
CA ARG A 167 6.67 14.44 7.07
C ARG A 167 5.51 14.53 8.05
N MET A 168 5.59 13.82 9.16
CA MET A 168 4.54 13.77 10.17
C MET A 168 4.13 15.16 10.71
N ARG A 169 5.05 16.13 10.71
CA ARG A 169 4.74 17.52 11.08
C ARG A 169 3.72 18.20 10.14
N ASN A 170 3.56 17.69 8.91
CA ASN A 170 2.58 18.16 7.94
C ASN A 170 1.32 17.27 7.92
N ILE A 171 1.50 15.95 8.10
CA ILE A 171 0.41 14.97 8.11
C ILE A 171 -0.51 15.15 9.33
N LEU A 172 0.05 15.21 10.54
CA LEU A 172 -0.76 15.25 11.77
C LEU A 172 -1.65 16.49 11.89
N PRO A 173 -1.18 17.71 11.58
CA PRO A 173 -2.07 18.88 11.52
C PRO A 173 -3.18 18.71 10.48
N ARG A 174 -2.89 18.14 9.30
CA ARG A 174 -3.89 17.93 8.25
C ARG A 174 -5.00 16.98 8.73
N ILE A 175 -4.63 15.87 9.40
CA ILE A 175 -5.62 14.97 10.00
C ILE A 175 -6.52 15.72 10.97
N ARG A 176 -5.94 16.48 11.93
CA ARG A 176 -6.72 17.26 12.92
C ARG A 176 -7.64 18.29 12.27
N ASP A 177 -7.19 18.95 11.19
CA ASP A 177 -7.99 19.95 10.47
C ASP A 177 -9.22 19.32 9.82
N LEU A 178 -9.06 18.14 9.20
CA LEU A 178 -10.15 17.39 8.59
C LEU A 178 -11.15 16.87 9.65
N VAL A 179 -10.64 16.39 10.78
CA VAL A 179 -11.50 15.94 11.91
C VAL A 179 -12.32 17.11 12.46
N ARG A 180 -11.71 18.31 12.62
CA ARG A 180 -12.45 19.52 13.04
C ARG A 180 -13.55 19.91 12.04
N GLN A 181 -13.35 19.63 10.76
CA GLN A 181 -14.35 19.82 9.70
C GLN A 181 -15.37 18.67 9.60
N GLN A 182 -15.35 17.75 10.59
CA GLN A 182 -16.25 16.60 10.71
C GLN A 182 -16.07 15.54 9.61
N TYR A 183 -14.89 15.45 9.02
CA TYR A 183 -14.55 14.34 8.14
C TYR A 183 -14.13 13.12 8.95
N GLN A 184 -14.61 11.94 8.54
CA GLN A 184 -13.97 10.69 8.90
C GLN A 184 -12.69 10.56 8.08
N VAL A 185 -11.54 10.45 8.74
CA VAL A 185 -10.24 10.47 8.07
C VAL A 185 -9.70 9.06 7.91
N ILE A 186 -9.47 8.68 6.66
CA ILE A 186 -8.83 7.44 6.24
C ILE A 186 -7.46 7.80 5.68
N VAL A 187 -6.42 7.08 6.09
CA VAL A 187 -5.06 7.34 5.61
C VAL A 187 -4.51 6.08 4.95
N SER A 188 -4.23 6.17 3.66
CA SER A 188 -3.44 5.16 2.94
C SER A 188 -1.95 5.46 3.09
N VAL A 189 -1.16 4.43 3.32
CA VAL A 189 0.29 4.59 3.53
C VAL A 189 1.06 3.48 2.81
N HIS A 190 1.92 3.88 1.87
CA HIS A 190 2.84 2.97 1.21
C HIS A 190 4.20 3.01 1.95
N TRP A 191 4.53 1.93 2.64
CA TRP A 191 5.61 1.90 3.63
C TRP A 191 6.19 0.52 3.88
N GLY A 192 7.17 0.47 4.76
CA GLY A 192 7.66 -0.78 5.36
C GLY A 192 8.76 -1.45 4.56
N LEU A 193 9.00 -2.68 4.93
CA LEU A 193 10.00 -3.53 4.31
C LEU A 193 9.31 -4.51 3.38
N GLU A 194 9.69 -4.51 2.11
CA GLU A 194 9.18 -5.46 1.12
C GLU A 194 9.38 -6.91 1.59
N TYR A 195 8.38 -7.74 1.32
CA TYR A 195 8.36 -9.18 1.63
C TYR A 195 8.48 -9.52 3.13
N SER A 196 8.15 -8.56 4.00
CA SER A 196 8.10 -8.76 5.45
C SER A 196 6.69 -9.00 5.95
N PHE A 197 6.52 -9.99 6.85
CA PHE A 197 5.27 -10.20 7.58
C PHE A 197 5.10 -9.26 8.78
N PHE A 198 6.12 -8.50 9.13
CA PHE A 198 6.13 -7.68 10.34
C PHE A 198 6.34 -6.22 9.99
N PRO A 199 5.49 -5.31 10.49
CA PRO A 199 5.72 -3.89 10.37
C PRO A 199 6.98 -3.50 11.14
N VAL A 200 7.79 -2.61 10.60
CA VAL A 200 8.92 -2.04 11.34
C VAL A 200 8.40 -1.14 12.47
N PRO A 201 9.12 -0.97 13.60
CA PRO A 201 8.68 -0.17 14.75
C PRO A 201 8.24 1.24 14.37
N TYR A 202 8.92 1.83 13.40
CA TYR A 202 8.55 3.14 12.86
C TYR A 202 7.13 3.16 12.27
N GLN A 203 6.71 2.13 11.53
CA GLN A 203 5.35 2.03 10.98
C GLN A 203 4.31 2.02 12.11
N MET A 204 4.55 1.19 13.15
CA MET A 204 3.65 1.10 14.30
C MET A 204 3.52 2.45 15.02
N LEU A 205 4.64 3.12 15.26
CA LEU A 205 4.66 4.44 15.88
C LEU A 205 3.87 5.47 15.06
N GLN A 206 4.13 5.55 13.76
CA GLN A 206 3.46 6.55 12.91
C GLN A 206 1.97 6.25 12.73
N ALA A 207 1.58 4.98 12.56
CA ALA A 207 0.18 4.59 12.48
C ALA A 207 -0.59 5.03 13.74
N ARG A 208 -0.07 4.69 14.92
CA ARG A 208 -0.68 5.06 16.20
C ARG A 208 -0.76 6.58 16.39
N ARG A 209 0.28 7.33 16.00
CA ARG A 209 0.25 8.80 16.00
C ARG A 209 -0.83 9.38 15.10
N MET A 210 -1.06 8.79 13.92
CA MET A 210 -2.15 9.23 13.04
C MET A 210 -3.52 8.96 13.66
N ILE A 211 -3.73 7.79 14.29
CA ILE A 211 -4.96 7.49 15.04
C ILE A 211 -5.12 8.44 16.24
N ASP A 212 -4.06 8.70 17.01
CA ASP A 212 -4.07 9.65 18.14
C ASP A 212 -4.45 11.09 17.72
N ASN A 213 -4.28 11.42 16.44
CA ASN A 213 -4.67 12.72 15.87
C ASN A 213 -6.03 12.67 15.14
N GLY A 214 -6.76 11.56 15.26
CA GLY A 214 -8.15 11.43 14.82
C GLY A 214 -8.38 10.71 13.50
N ALA A 215 -7.36 10.10 12.89
CA ALA A 215 -7.60 9.15 11.81
C ALA A 215 -8.35 7.93 12.35
N SER A 216 -9.38 7.47 11.65
CA SER A 216 -10.18 6.29 12.03
C SER A 216 -9.64 4.99 11.44
N LEU A 217 -9.01 5.06 10.26
CA LEU A 217 -8.52 3.88 9.55
C LEU A 217 -7.18 4.17 8.86
N ILE A 218 -6.21 3.28 9.05
CA ILE A 218 -4.95 3.27 8.32
C ILE A 218 -4.92 2.05 7.41
N LEU A 219 -4.67 2.26 6.11
CA LEU A 219 -4.54 1.22 5.09
C LEU A 219 -3.09 1.19 4.60
N GLY A 220 -2.37 0.13 4.94
CA GLY A 220 -0.96 -0.04 4.61
C GLY A 220 -0.73 -0.85 3.33
N HIS A 221 0.33 -0.46 2.59
CA HIS A 221 0.78 -1.02 1.32
C HIS A 221 2.31 -1.06 1.26
N GLY A 222 2.89 -1.76 0.29
CA GLY A 222 4.33 -1.80 0.03
C GLY A 222 5.07 -3.05 0.49
N PRO A 223 4.71 -3.75 1.60
CA PRO A 223 5.34 -5.02 1.95
C PRO A 223 5.05 -6.16 0.97
N HIS A 224 4.05 -6.06 0.09
CA HIS A 224 3.57 -7.10 -0.84
C HIS A 224 3.10 -8.39 -0.15
N TYR A 225 3.29 -8.52 1.15
CA TYR A 225 2.79 -9.60 2.00
C TYR A 225 1.70 -9.08 2.91
N PRO A 226 0.61 -9.84 3.14
CA PRO A 226 -0.38 -9.46 4.14
C PRO A 226 0.25 -9.42 5.53
N GLN A 227 0.03 -8.33 6.23
CA GLN A 227 0.42 -8.14 7.62
C GLN A 227 -0.81 -8.17 8.54
N GLY A 228 -0.59 -8.02 9.85
CA GLY A 228 -1.67 -8.06 10.82
C GLY A 228 -2.48 -6.77 10.88
N ILE A 229 -3.64 -6.87 11.53
CA ILE A 229 -4.53 -5.75 11.80
C ILE A 229 -4.49 -5.44 13.30
N GLU A 230 -4.36 -4.17 13.64
CA GLU A 230 -4.40 -3.68 15.01
C GLU A 230 -5.65 -2.82 15.25
N SER A 231 -6.32 -3.06 16.38
CA SER A 231 -7.31 -2.13 16.92
C SER A 231 -6.62 -1.25 17.95
N TYR A 232 -6.60 0.06 17.72
CA TYR A 232 -5.92 1.01 18.60
C TYR A 232 -6.78 2.24 18.83
N ARG A 233 -7.15 2.49 20.10
CA ARG A 233 -7.94 3.66 20.55
C ARG A 233 -9.18 3.96 19.68
N GLY A 234 -9.93 2.92 19.35
CA GLY A 234 -11.14 3.04 18.52
C GLY A 234 -10.90 3.06 17.01
N GLY A 235 -9.67 3.27 16.55
CA GLY A 235 -9.29 3.16 15.14
C GLY A 235 -8.79 1.78 14.74
N LYS A 236 -8.63 1.58 13.44
CA LYS A 236 -8.10 0.35 12.84
C LYS A 236 -6.83 0.64 12.05
N ILE A 237 -5.84 -0.24 12.17
CA ILE A 237 -4.58 -0.17 11.44
C ILE A 237 -4.40 -1.50 10.71
N VAL A 238 -4.53 -1.49 9.40
CA VAL A 238 -4.16 -2.60 8.51
C VAL A 238 -2.74 -2.33 8.03
N TYR A 239 -1.75 -3.01 8.59
CA TYR A 239 -0.33 -2.70 8.33
C TYR A 239 0.10 -2.99 6.90
N SER A 240 -0.45 -4.02 6.26
CA SER A 240 -0.34 -4.30 4.82
C SER A 240 -1.47 -5.20 4.36
N LEU A 241 -2.10 -4.80 3.27
CA LEU A 241 -3.10 -5.61 2.57
C LEU A 241 -2.45 -6.70 1.69
N GLY A 242 -1.14 -6.61 1.41
CA GLY A 242 -0.44 -7.45 0.44
C GLY A 242 -0.74 -7.04 -1.00
N ASN A 243 -0.42 -7.90 -1.96
CA ASN A 243 -0.79 -7.69 -3.35
C ASN A 243 -2.26 -8.05 -3.58
N PHE A 244 -2.89 -7.46 -4.59
CA PHE A 244 -4.21 -7.85 -5.05
C PHE A 244 -4.21 -8.26 -6.53
N ILE A 245 -3.54 -7.46 -7.38
CA ILE A 245 -3.22 -7.81 -8.78
C ILE A 245 -1.75 -7.51 -8.97
N PHE A 246 -0.94 -8.54 -9.17
CA PHE A 246 0.50 -8.42 -9.29
C PHE A 246 1.11 -9.67 -9.92
N ASP A 247 2.29 -9.57 -10.50
CA ASP A 247 3.01 -10.68 -11.12
C ASP A 247 4.26 -11.10 -10.32
N GLU A 248 4.20 -10.95 -8.98
CA GLU A 248 5.32 -11.35 -8.12
C GLU A 248 5.55 -12.87 -8.11
N PRO A 249 6.82 -13.32 -8.26
CA PRO A 249 7.14 -14.75 -8.29
C PRO A 249 7.15 -15.39 -6.90
N PHE A 250 6.99 -14.59 -5.83
CA PHE A 250 7.10 -15.08 -4.46
C PHE A 250 5.79 -15.69 -3.96
N LYS A 251 5.86 -16.94 -3.52
CA LYS A 251 4.71 -17.73 -3.06
C LYS A 251 3.82 -17.03 -2.02
N PHE A 252 4.41 -16.20 -1.15
CA PHE A 252 3.64 -15.50 -0.11
C PHE A 252 3.03 -14.19 -0.61
N ALA A 253 3.59 -13.58 -1.67
CA ALA A 253 3.04 -12.39 -2.29
C ALA A 253 1.73 -12.66 -3.05
N ASN A 254 1.44 -13.92 -3.33
CA ASN A 254 0.18 -14.35 -3.96
C ASN A 254 -0.96 -14.54 -2.95
N ARG A 255 -0.73 -14.29 -1.64
CA ARG A 255 -1.77 -14.32 -0.60
C ARG A 255 -2.17 -12.91 -0.26
N SER A 256 -3.46 -12.67 -0.18
CA SER A 256 -4.02 -11.36 0.11
C SER A 256 -5.39 -11.48 0.75
N PHE A 257 -6.07 -10.37 0.92
CA PHE A 257 -7.45 -10.32 1.37
C PHE A 257 -8.12 -9.02 0.95
N ILE A 258 -9.43 -9.06 0.76
CA ILE A 258 -10.27 -7.87 0.74
C ILE A 258 -10.61 -7.56 2.20
N TYR A 259 -10.37 -6.34 2.63
CA TYR A 259 -10.73 -5.83 3.95
C TYR A 259 -12.01 -5.03 3.85
N GLY A 260 -13.08 -5.51 4.48
CA GLY A 260 -14.37 -4.83 4.54
C GLY A 260 -14.61 -4.23 5.92
N ILE A 261 -15.14 -3.01 5.98
CA ILE A 261 -15.50 -2.35 7.23
C ILE A 261 -16.65 -1.37 7.01
N GLY A 262 -17.56 -1.29 7.96
CA GLY A 262 -18.61 -0.27 8.02
C GLY A 262 -18.19 0.92 8.87
N ALA A 263 -18.78 2.07 8.59
CA ALA A 263 -18.59 3.28 9.37
C ALA A 263 -19.93 3.95 9.66
N ALA A 264 -20.14 4.33 10.90
CA ALA A 264 -21.30 5.09 11.37
C ALA A 264 -21.04 6.60 11.27
N PRO A 265 -22.09 7.45 11.30
CA PRO A 265 -21.94 8.91 11.23
C PRO A 265 -21.11 9.51 12.36
N ASP A 266 -21.02 8.83 13.50
CA ASP A 266 -20.17 9.18 14.64
C ASP A 266 -18.71 8.73 14.47
N ASN A 267 -18.32 8.33 13.27
CA ASN A 267 -17.01 7.81 12.90
C ASN A 267 -16.63 6.46 13.54
N ARG A 268 -17.55 5.81 14.23
CA ARG A 268 -17.32 4.48 14.81
C ARG A 268 -17.29 3.43 13.71
N LEU A 269 -16.22 2.63 13.70
CA LEU A 269 -16.06 1.52 12.78
C LEU A 269 -16.79 0.26 13.30
N PHE A 270 -17.43 -0.50 12.40
CA PHE A 270 -18.16 -1.72 12.74
C PHE A 270 -18.12 -2.74 11.60
N GLY A 271 -18.50 -3.99 11.90
CA GLY A 271 -18.71 -5.01 10.87
C GLY A 271 -17.44 -5.38 10.10
N GLU A 272 -16.28 -5.41 10.78
CA GLU A 272 -15.01 -5.83 10.17
C GLU A 272 -15.13 -7.20 9.53
N ALA A 273 -14.76 -7.31 8.26
CA ALA A 273 -14.77 -8.54 7.49
C ALA A 273 -13.45 -8.74 6.73
N LEU A 274 -13.01 -9.98 6.66
CA LEU A 274 -11.84 -10.39 5.90
C LEU A 274 -12.25 -11.43 4.88
N TYR A 275 -12.03 -11.15 3.59
CA TYR A 275 -12.27 -12.08 2.50
C TYR A 275 -10.93 -12.48 1.88
N PRO A 276 -10.36 -13.63 2.28
CA PRO A 276 -9.06 -14.07 1.79
C PRO A 276 -9.04 -14.31 0.28
N VAL A 277 -7.96 -13.85 -0.33
CA VAL A 277 -7.71 -13.91 -1.77
C VAL A 277 -6.38 -14.62 -2.03
N HIS A 278 -6.32 -15.36 -3.13
CA HIS A 278 -5.09 -15.87 -3.71
C HIS A 278 -4.94 -15.35 -5.14
N ILE A 279 -3.79 -14.81 -5.49
CA ILE A 279 -3.48 -14.38 -6.84
C ILE A 279 -3.05 -15.62 -7.64
N ARG A 280 -3.82 -15.99 -8.66
CA ARG A 280 -3.52 -17.09 -9.57
C ARG A 280 -3.37 -16.53 -10.97
N GLU A 281 -2.22 -16.77 -11.58
CA GLU A 281 -1.94 -16.25 -12.93
C GLU A 281 -2.27 -14.74 -13.05
N GLN A 282 -1.83 -13.96 -12.08
CA GLN A 282 -2.04 -12.51 -11.93
C GLN A 282 -3.50 -12.08 -11.63
N VAL A 283 -4.45 -13.00 -11.52
CA VAL A 283 -5.86 -12.72 -11.26
C VAL A 283 -6.20 -12.99 -9.78
N PRO A 284 -6.90 -12.07 -9.08
CA PRO A 284 -7.35 -12.30 -7.71
C PRO A 284 -8.56 -13.25 -7.67
N VAL A 285 -8.46 -14.29 -6.86
CA VAL A 285 -9.49 -15.32 -6.69
C VAL A 285 -9.81 -15.48 -5.20
N LEU A 286 -11.08 -15.43 -4.81
CA LEU A 286 -11.50 -15.75 -3.44
C LEU A 286 -11.13 -17.19 -3.11
N VAL A 287 -10.65 -17.39 -1.89
CA VAL A 287 -10.32 -18.74 -1.41
C VAL A 287 -11.25 -19.17 -0.29
N HIS A 288 -11.58 -20.44 -0.28
CA HIS A 288 -12.49 -21.08 0.66
C HIS A 288 -11.79 -22.19 1.47
N GLY A 289 -12.48 -22.72 2.47
CA GLY A 289 -12.03 -23.88 3.24
C GLY A 289 -10.70 -23.70 3.98
N PRO A 290 -9.74 -24.64 3.84
CA PRO A 290 -8.47 -24.57 4.56
C PRO A 290 -7.61 -23.36 4.21
N GLN A 291 -7.56 -22.95 2.95
CA GLN A 291 -6.77 -21.78 2.50
C GLN A 291 -7.32 -20.49 3.11
N GLN A 292 -8.62 -20.30 3.11
CA GLN A 292 -9.30 -19.19 3.75
C GLN A 292 -8.93 -19.10 5.23
N ARG A 293 -9.06 -20.24 5.95
CA ARG A 293 -8.72 -20.31 7.39
C ARG A 293 -7.26 -19.98 7.66
N ASN A 294 -6.35 -20.40 6.78
CA ASN A 294 -4.92 -20.16 6.94
C ASN A 294 -4.57 -18.68 6.81
N ILE A 295 -5.13 -17.97 5.84
CA ILE A 295 -4.89 -16.52 5.66
C ILE A 295 -5.50 -15.75 6.84
N ARG A 296 -6.76 -16.05 7.23
CA ARG A 296 -7.39 -15.41 8.40
C ARG A 296 -6.59 -15.64 9.68
N ARG A 297 -6.10 -16.87 9.92
CA ARG A 297 -5.27 -17.19 11.07
C ARG A 297 -3.93 -16.46 11.04
N LEU A 298 -3.30 -16.33 9.86
CA LEU A 298 -2.06 -15.58 9.70
C LEU A 298 -2.28 -14.13 10.12
N VAL A 299 -3.22 -13.41 9.52
CA VAL A 299 -3.50 -12.00 9.81
C VAL A 299 -3.85 -11.79 11.29
N ALA A 300 -4.74 -12.63 11.84
CA ALA A 300 -5.12 -12.54 13.25
C ALA A 300 -3.96 -12.83 14.21
N ARG A 301 -3.10 -13.81 13.88
CA ARG A 301 -1.90 -14.14 14.69
C ARG A 301 -0.92 -12.97 14.68
N LEU A 302 -0.64 -12.40 13.51
CA LEU A 302 0.25 -11.25 13.36
C LEU A 302 -0.27 -10.04 14.16
N GLY A 303 -1.56 -9.71 14.05
CA GLY A 303 -2.17 -8.63 14.83
C GLY A 303 -2.01 -8.80 16.34
N ARG A 304 -2.25 -10.02 16.88
CA ARG A 304 -2.02 -10.29 18.32
C ARG A 304 -0.56 -10.16 18.74
N LEU A 305 0.37 -10.58 17.88
CA LEU A 305 1.81 -10.47 18.17
C LEU A 305 2.27 -9.03 18.26
N TYR A 306 1.74 -8.15 17.39
CA TYR A 306 2.07 -6.71 17.46
C TYR A 306 1.57 -6.05 18.75
N ALA A 307 0.34 -6.40 19.16
CA ALA A 307 -0.25 -5.87 20.38
C ALA A 307 0.50 -6.29 21.65
N SER A 308 1.07 -7.52 21.68
CA SER A 308 1.61 -8.12 22.91
C SER A 308 3.12 -7.98 23.08
N ARG A 309 3.92 -7.80 22.02
CA ARG A 309 5.39 -7.95 22.10
C ARG A 309 6.19 -6.73 21.66
N GLY A 310 5.57 -5.74 21.04
CA GLY A 310 6.20 -4.46 20.71
C GLY A 310 7.50 -4.56 19.87
N GLU A 311 8.39 -3.60 20.05
CA GLU A 311 9.64 -3.42 19.29
C GLU A 311 10.63 -4.58 19.44
N ARG A 312 10.72 -5.18 20.62
CA ARG A 312 11.65 -6.29 20.90
C ARG A 312 11.33 -7.52 20.05
N PHE A 313 10.03 -7.83 19.89
CA PHE A 313 9.59 -8.92 19.02
C PHE A 313 9.95 -8.69 17.55
N TRP A 314 9.85 -7.44 17.10
CA TRP A 314 10.27 -7.06 15.74
C TRP A 314 11.78 -7.31 15.54
N GLN A 315 12.61 -6.92 16.50
CA GLN A 315 14.05 -7.12 16.45
C GLN A 315 14.40 -8.61 16.30
N ASP A 316 13.75 -9.49 17.07
CA ASP A 316 14.00 -10.92 17.04
C ASP A 316 13.56 -11.58 15.73
N GLN A 317 12.36 -11.25 15.23
CA GLN A 317 11.79 -11.89 14.04
C GLN A 317 12.42 -11.38 12.73
N ASN A 318 12.71 -10.10 12.63
CA ASN A 318 13.35 -9.56 11.44
C ASN A 318 14.85 -9.93 11.35
N SER A 319 15.50 -10.24 12.46
CA SER A 319 16.87 -10.81 12.43
C SER A 319 16.90 -12.14 11.69
N ALA A 320 15.96 -13.03 11.97
CA ALA A 320 15.85 -14.32 11.28
C ALA A 320 15.48 -14.13 9.79
N TYR A 321 14.60 -13.18 9.49
CA TYR A 321 14.16 -12.87 8.14
C TYR A 321 15.31 -12.25 7.29
N PHE A 322 16.05 -11.29 7.83
CA PHE A 322 17.25 -10.72 7.16
C PHE A 322 18.31 -11.78 6.92
N GLY A 323 18.50 -12.70 7.87
CA GLY A 323 19.38 -13.85 7.69
C GLY A 323 18.97 -14.73 6.51
N ASP A 324 17.68 -14.97 6.34
CA ASP A 324 17.13 -15.78 5.23
C ASP A 324 17.24 -15.04 3.87
N ILE A 325 16.94 -13.73 3.82
CA ILE A 325 17.16 -12.91 2.60
C ILE A 325 18.63 -12.91 2.20
N VAL A 326 19.53 -12.62 3.12
CA VAL A 326 20.98 -12.62 2.85
C VAL A 326 21.42 -13.99 2.36
N HIS A 327 20.93 -15.06 2.97
CA HIS A 327 21.25 -16.44 2.56
C HIS A 327 20.73 -16.77 1.16
N ARG A 328 19.53 -16.30 0.79
CA ARG A 328 18.95 -16.45 -0.56
C ARG A 328 19.70 -15.64 -1.61
N VAL A 329 20.05 -14.38 -1.30
CA VAL A 329 20.89 -13.54 -2.17
C VAL A 329 22.25 -14.20 -2.44
N LEU A 330 22.88 -14.77 -1.42
CA LEU A 330 24.15 -15.49 -1.57
C LEU A 330 24.01 -16.77 -2.39
N ARG A 331 22.92 -17.55 -2.22
CA ARG A 331 22.65 -18.75 -3.00
C ARG A 331 22.35 -18.48 -4.46
N THR A 332 21.58 -17.43 -4.75
CA THR A 332 21.10 -17.16 -6.11
C THR A 332 22.03 -16.26 -6.90
N ARG A 333 23.07 -15.67 -6.28
CA ARG A 333 23.93 -14.62 -6.85
C ARG A 333 23.17 -13.48 -7.52
N SER A 334 21.90 -13.30 -7.17
CA SER A 334 20.98 -12.32 -7.75
C SER A 334 20.81 -11.16 -6.81
N LEU A 335 21.31 -9.99 -7.21
CA LEU A 335 21.09 -8.69 -6.55
C LEU A 335 19.60 -8.25 -6.53
N LYS A 336 18.69 -9.01 -7.13
CA LYS A 336 17.25 -8.77 -7.09
C LYS A 336 16.68 -8.59 -5.67
N TYR A 337 17.39 -9.09 -4.67
CA TYR A 337 17.02 -9.07 -3.26
C TYR A 337 17.83 -8.08 -2.41
N ALA A 338 18.76 -7.35 -3.02
CA ALA A 338 19.61 -6.38 -2.33
C ALA A 338 19.03 -4.97 -2.28
N MET A 339 17.75 -4.78 -2.63
CA MET A 339 17.05 -3.51 -2.42
C MET A 339 16.65 -3.34 -0.95
N LEU A 340 17.66 -3.28 -0.08
CA LEU A 340 17.49 -2.69 1.23
C LEU A 340 17.27 -1.18 1.04
N PRO A 341 16.28 -0.58 1.68
CA PRO A 341 16.13 0.88 1.66
C PRO A 341 17.45 1.51 2.14
N PRO A 342 17.86 2.64 1.56
CA PRO A 342 19.13 3.27 1.90
C PRO A 342 19.24 3.55 3.41
N PRO A 343 20.45 3.50 4.00
CA PRO A 343 20.66 3.73 5.43
C PRO A 343 20.09 5.05 5.97
N SER A 344 19.92 6.06 5.12
CA SER A 344 19.24 7.33 5.46
C SER A 344 17.77 7.18 5.85
N PHE A 345 17.12 6.11 5.47
CA PHE A 345 15.73 5.82 5.85
C PHE A 345 15.59 5.45 7.35
N TYR A 346 16.67 4.96 7.92
CA TYR A 346 16.77 4.49 9.31
C TYR A 346 17.45 5.49 10.25
N SER A 347 17.59 6.75 9.86
CA SER A 347 18.32 7.80 10.58
C SER A 347 17.62 8.34 11.83
N GLY A 348 17.16 7.45 12.68
CA GLY A 348 16.63 7.86 13.96
C GLY A 348 16.64 6.71 14.95
N VAL A 349 17.73 6.39 15.55
CA VAL A 349 17.90 5.44 16.65
C VAL A 349 18.37 4.02 16.24
N GLY A 350 19.62 3.76 16.46
CA GLY A 350 20.13 2.41 16.75
C GLY A 350 20.32 1.41 15.60
N LEU A 351 19.68 1.58 14.44
CA LEU A 351 19.71 0.61 13.35
C LEU A 351 21.05 0.50 12.62
N ARG A 352 21.88 1.57 12.59
CA ARG A 352 23.24 1.49 12.03
C ARG A 352 24.12 0.47 12.76
N ASN A 353 23.95 0.36 14.08
CA ASN A 353 24.68 -0.63 14.88
C ASN A 353 24.10 -2.03 14.74
N TYR A 354 22.81 -2.14 14.45
CA TYR A 354 22.08 -3.39 14.30
C TYR A 354 22.39 -4.06 12.95
N ALA A 355 22.28 -3.30 11.85
CA ALA A 355 22.67 -3.79 10.53
C ALA A 355 24.14 -4.24 10.49
N ARG A 356 25.05 -3.50 11.16
CA ARG A 356 26.48 -3.92 11.29
C ARG A 356 26.69 -5.21 12.07
N LYS A 357 25.81 -5.53 13.03
CA LYS A 357 25.92 -6.78 13.81
C LYS A 357 25.36 -7.99 13.07
N LEU A 358 24.35 -7.80 12.21
CA LEU A 358 23.67 -8.88 11.49
C LEU A 358 24.34 -9.24 10.16
N VAL A 359 25.05 -8.31 9.52
CA VAL A 359 25.76 -8.59 8.28
C VAL A 359 27.08 -9.31 8.60
N PRO A 360 27.30 -10.53 8.10
CA PRO A 360 28.58 -11.22 8.25
C PRO A 360 29.74 -10.32 7.85
N ARG A 361 30.88 -10.43 8.56
CA ARG A 361 32.08 -9.58 8.31
C ARG A 361 32.48 -9.52 6.83
N ALA A 362 32.32 -10.62 6.11
CA ALA A 362 32.64 -10.74 4.68
C ALA A 362 31.73 -9.92 3.75
N LEU A 363 30.58 -9.41 4.22
CA LEU A 363 29.60 -8.68 3.40
C LEU A 363 29.46 -7.20 3.82
N ARG A 364 30.22 -6.75 4.82
CA ARG A 364 30.11 -5.37 5.35
C ARG A 364 30.47 -4.30 4.33
N HIS A 365 31.31 -4.63 3.34
CA HIS A 365 31.68 -3.73 2.24
C HIS A 365 30.51 -3.46 1.28
N LEU A 366 29.47 -4.34 1.22
CA LEU A 366 28.28 -4.17 0.39
C LEU A 366 27.20 -3.26 1.02
N VAL A 367 27.36 -2.94 2.32
CA VAL A 367 26.39 -2.12 3.10
C VAL A 367 27.05 -0.85 3.65
N SER A 368 28.30 -0.58 3.33
CA SER A 368 28.97 0.68 3.69
C SER A 368 28.74 1.70 2.57
N PRO A 369 28.29 2.93 2.86
CA PRO A 369 28.26 3.98 1.86
C PRO A 369 29.69 4.33 1.47
N GLY A 370 30.00 4.27 0.15
CA GLY A 370 31.14 4.95 -0.45
C GLY A 370 30.89 6.44 -0.49
#